data_18736942a9d68ca8efd793437ed80db3
#
_entry.id   18736942a9d68ca8efd793437ed80db3
#
_cell.length_a   1.000
_cell.length_b   1.000
_cell.length_c   1.000
_cell.angle_alpha   90.00
_cell.angle_beta   90.00
_cell.angle_gamma   90.00
#
_symmetry.space_group_name_H-M   'P 1'
#
loop_
_entity.id
_entity.type
_entity.pdbx_description
1 polymer ?
#
loop_
_entity_poly.entity_id
_entity_poly.type
_entity_poly.pdbx_seq_one_letter_code
_entity_poly.pdbx_strand_id
1 'polypeptide(L)'
;MAPIAGDWQEALKGEFHQPYYAKLYKTVMTEYRTRKIFPPPEDLFNAFHFTPLHQVKVVILGQDPYHNDGQAHGLCFSVKKGVETPPSLVNIYKELEDDMGCYIPNNGNLEKWAKQGVLLLNTVLTVRAHQANSHRGIGLEQFTDAAIRILDEEDRPIVFLLWGRPAQMKASMLHNPKHLILEAPHPSPLSAYRGFFGCKHFSKANEFLKANGEEPIDWQIENI
;
A
#
# COMPACT_ATOMS: atom_id res chain seq x y z
N MET A 1 -0.04 20.29 2.33
CA MET A 1 0.34 18.94 1.88
C MET A 1 1.85 18.84 1.95
N ALA A 2 2.35 17.86 2.70
CA ALA A 2 3.80 17.60 2.74
C ALA A 2 4.26 17.05 1.38
N PRO A 3 5.31 17.62 0.76
CA PRO A 3 5.81 17.11 -0.52
C PRO A 3 6.45 15.73 -0.35
N ILE A 4 6.50 14.96 -1.44
CA ILE A 4 7.32 13.75 -1.49
C ILE A 4 8.78 14.18 -1.39
N ALA A 5 9.55 13.47 -0.56
CA ALA A 5 10.94 13.78 -0.29
C ALA A 5 11.84 12.56 -0.55
N GLY A 6 13.16 12.75 -0.42
CA GLY A 6 14.13 11.68 -0.54
C GLY A 6 14.25 11.12 -1.96
N ASP A 7 14.60 9.84 -2.05
CA ASP A 7 14.83 9.18 -3.35
C ASP A 7 13.55 8.99 -4.18
N TRP A 8 12.38 8.95 -3.57
CA TRP A 8 11.11 8.95 -4.31
C TRP A 8 10.88 10.27 -5.04
N GLN A 9 11.25 11.41 -4.45
CA GLN A 9 11.15 12.71 -5.12
C GLN A 9 12.01 12.72 -6.39
N GLU A 10 13.23 12.25 -6.29
CA GLU A 10 14.16 12.17 -7.44
C GLU A 10 13.64 11.20 -8.51
N ALA A 11 13.17 10.02 -8.10
CA ALA A 11 12.67 9.02 -9.03
C ALA A 11 11.40 9.44 -9.76
N LEU A 12 10.52 10.19 -9.08
CA LEU A 12 9.22 10.65 -9.62
C LEU A 12 9.28 12.04 -10.23
N LYS A 13 10.43 12.72 -10.26
CA LYS A 13 10.52 14.11 -10.70
C LYS A 13 9.98 14.33 -12.12
N GLY A 14 10.12 13.36 -13.00
CA GLY A 14 9.57 13.42 -14.36
C GLY A 14 8.05 13.53 -14.39
N GLU A 15 7.38 12.89 -13.43
CA GLU A 15 5.91 12.95 -13.33
C GLU A 15 5.42 14.34 -12.93
N PHE A 16 6.15 15.03 -12.08
CA PHE A 16 5.77 16.37 -11.62
C PHE A 16 5.74 17.41 -12.75
N HIS A 17 6.42 17.15 -13.86
CA HIS A 17 6.45 18.01 -15.04
C HIS A 17 5.44 17.60 -16.13
N GLN A 18 4.72 16.49 -15.94
CA GLN A 18 3.70 16.05 -16.89
C GLN A 18 2.42 16.90 -16.78
N PRO A 19 1.75 17.16 -17.93
CA PRO A 19 0.50 17.93 -17.92
C PRO A 19 -0.58 17.37 -16.99
N TYR A 20 -0.72 16.04 -16.95
CA TYR A 20 -1.72 15.41 -16.08
C TYR A 20 -1.48 15.73 -14.60
N TYR A 21 -0.21 15.83 -14.18
CA TYR A 21 0.13 16.07 -12.77
C TYR A 21 -0.31 17.45 -12.30
N ALA A 22 -0.10 18.47 -13.12
CA ALA A 22 -0.56 19.84 -12.80
C ALA A 22 -2.08 19.88 -12.61
N LYS A 23 -2.82 19.22 -13.51
CA LYS A 23 -4.28 19.10 -13.42
C LYS A 23 -4.70 18.30 -12.18
N LEU A 24 -4.04 17.17 -11.92
CA LEU A 24 -4.28 16.34 -10.74
C LEU A 24 -4.06 17.12 -9.45
N TYR A 25 -2.93 17.79 -9.33
CA TYR A 25 -2.60 18.61 -8.17
C TYR A 25 -3.67 19.66 -7.90
N LYS A 26 -4.08 20.39 -8.93
CA LYS A 26 -5.13 21.42 -8.83
C LYS A 26 -6.47 20.80 -8.37
N THR A 27 -6.83 19.65 -8.93
CA THR A 27 -8.07 18.95 -8.57
C THR A 27 -8.03 18.51 -7.12
N VAL A 28 -6.97 17.85 -6.68
CA VAL A 28 -6.82 17.34 -5.30
C VAL A 28 -6.81 18.51 -4.31
N MET A 29 -6.11 19.59 -4.60
CA MET A 29 -6.07 20.76 -3.73
C MET A 29 -7.43 21.44 -3.62
N THR A 30 -8.19 21.49 -4.70
CA THR A 30 -9.56 22.00 -4.68
C THR A 30 -10.48 21.12 -3.84
N GLU A 31 -10.36 19.80 -3.97
CA GLU A 31 -11.10 18.85 -3.14
C GLU A 31 -10.82 19.06 -1.64
N TYR A 32 -9.54 19.18 -1.26
CA TYR A 32 -9.19 19.43 0.15
C TYR A 32 -9.75 20.74 0.70
N ARG A 33 -9.85 21.77 -0.14
CA ARG A 33 -10.40 23.09 0.28
C ARG A 33 -11.92 23.10 0.38
N THR A 34 -12.60 22.32 -0.43
CA THR A 34 -14.06 22.42 -0.59
C THR A 34 -14.84 21.24 0.00
N ARG A 35 -14.15 20.15 0.33
CA ARG A 35 -14.77 18.91 0.82
C ARG A 35 -13.93 18.29 1.92
N LYS A 36 -14.54 17.37 2.66
CA LYS A 36 -13.79 16.54 3.62
C LYS A 36 -13.16 15.37 2.86
N ILE A 37 -11.84 15.32 2.86
CA ILE A 37 -11.02 14.35 2.12
C ILE A 37 -10.15 13.55 3.09
N PHE A 38 -9.97 12.29 2.81
CA PHE A 38 -9.05 11.41 3.52
C PHE A 38 -7.98 10.85 2.59
N PRO A 39 -6.77 10.59 3.10
CA PRO A 39 -6.27 10.94 4.43
C PRO A 39 -6.09 12.45 4.57
N PRO A 40 -5.78 12.97 5.78
CA PRO A 40 -5.37 14.37 5.95
C PRO A 40 -4.20 14.70 5.00
N PRO A 41 -4.09 15.96 4.53
CA PRO A 41 -3.07 16.31 3.52
C PRO A 41 -1.63 16.03 3.96
N GLU A 42 -1.34 16.11 5.25
CA GLU A 42 -0.02 15.77 5.80
C GLU A 42 0.31 14.28 5.71
N ASP A 43 -0.69 13.40 5.62
CA ASP A 43 -0.53 11.95 5.56
C ASP A 43 -0.58 11.39 4.14
N LEU A 44 -0.88 12.22 3.14
CA LEU A 44 -1.15 11.80 1.76
C LEU A 44 -0.07 10.89 1.17
N PHE A 45 1.20 11.20 1.40
CA PHE A 45 2.35 10.50 0.85
C PHE A 45 3.10 9.65 1.87
N ASN A 46 2.44 9.26 2.96
CA ASN A 46 3.08 8.49 4.02
C ASN A 46 3.69 7.16 3.55
N ALA A 47 3.09 6.49 2.57
CA ALA A 47 3.67 5.27 2.00
C ALA A 47 5.10 5.52 1.50
N PHE A 48 5.31 6.63 0.80
CA PHE A 48 6.63 7.01 0.29
C PHE A 48 7.57 7.54 1.39
N HIS A 49 7.02 8.24 2.38
CA HIS A 49 7.80 8.79 3.48
C HIS A 49 8.33 7.70 4.43
N PHE A 50 7.49 6.73 4.79
CA PHE A 50 7.90 5.64 5.68
C PHE A 50 8.78 4.61 4.98
N THR A 51 8.64 4.45 3.67
CA THR A 51 9.38 3.44 2.90
C THR A 51 10.10 4.09 1.73
N PRO A 52 11.33 4.60 1.93
CA PRO A 52 12.16 5.09 0.83
C PRO A 52 12.32 4.04 -0.27
N LEU A 53 12.48 4.49 -1.52
CA LEU A 53 12.57 3.59 -2.67
C LEU A 53 13.65 2.53 -2.50
N HIS A 54 14.86 2.92 -2.07
CA HIS A 54 15.98 2.00 -1.89
C HIS A 54 15.77 0.97 -0.78
N GLN A 55 14.77 1.17 0.10
CA GLN A 55 14.45 0.26 1.20
C GLN A 55 13.27 -0.67 0.90
N VAL A 56 12.57 -0.47 -0.20
CA VAL A 56 11.40 -1.31 -0.53
C VAL A 56 11.82 -2.75 -0.76
N LYS A 57 11.26 -3.67 0.01
CA LYS A 57 11.44 -5.13 -0.08
C LYS A 57 10.16 -5.83 -0.51
N VAL A 58 9.03 -5.35 -0.04
CA VAL A 58 7.69 -5.89 -0.31
C VAL A 58 6.78 -4.74 -0.70
N VAL A 59 5.94 -4.96 -1.69
CA VAL A 59 4.90 -4.01 -2.10
C VAL A 59 3.55 -4.67 -1.88
N ILE A 60 2.67 -3.99 -1.14
CA ILE A 60 1.26 -4.36 -1.01
C ILE A 60 0.44 -3.23 -1.64
N LEU A 61 -0.39 -3.56 -2.63
CA LEU A 61 -1.25 -2.59 -3.30
C LEU A 61 -2.67 -2.64 -2.71
N GLY A 62 -3.13 -1.50 -2.21
CA GLY A 62 -4.53 -1.27 -1.87
C GLY A 62 -5.25 -0.52 -2.99
N GLN A 63 -6.54 -0.27 -2.83
CA GLN A 63 -7.36 0.46 -3.80
C GLN A 63 -7.42 1.95 -3.45
N ASP A 64 -8.39 2.35 -2.64
CA ASP A 64 -8.49 3.71 -2.13
C ASP A 64 -8.47 3.72 -0.59
N PRO A 65 -8.27 4.89 0.03
CA PRO A 65 -8.23 4.97 1.50
C PRO A 65 -9.57 4.62 2.14
N TYR A 66 -9.54 4.24 3.41
CA TYR A 66 -10.75 4.19 4.22
C TYR A 66 -11.45 5.55 4.20
N HIS A 67 -12.77 5.57 4.04
CA HIS A 67 -13.53 6.79 3.85
C HIS A 67 -14.32 7.23 5.09
N ASN A 68 -14.16 6.55 6.22
CA ASN A 68 -14.74 6.96 7.50
C ASN A 68 -13.76 7.78 8.33
N ASP A 69 -14.30 8.61 9.21
CA ASP A 69 -13.52 9.53 10.02
C ASP A 69 -12.43 8.81 10.84
N GLY A 70 -11.23 9.38 10.85
CA GLY A 70 -10.14 8.97 11.71
C GLY A 70 -9.39 7.71 11.30
N GLN A 71 -9.78 7.02 10.24
CA GLN A 71 -9.17 5.75 9.84
C GLN A 71 -7.90 5.92 9.01
N ALA A 72 -8.01 6.54 7.84
CA ALA A 72 -6.91 6.61 6.86
C ALA A 72 -5.76 7.50 7.32
N HIS A 73 -4.53 7.04 7.10
CA HIS A 73 -3.33 7.83 7.38
C HIS A 73 -2.21 7.62 6.32
N GLY A 74 -2.60 7.27 5.10
CA GLY A 74 -1.67 7.20 3.96
C GLY A 74 -0.96 5.87 3.76
N LEU A 75 -1.30 4.83 4.51
CA LEU A 75 -0.81 3.47 4.36
C LEU A 75 -1.98 2.54 4.08
N CYS A 76 -1.94 1.79 2.99
CA CYS A 76 -3.05 0.89 2.65
C CYS A 76 -3.29 -0.16 3.76
N PHE A 77 -4.56 -0.49 4.00
CA PHE A 77 -5.05 -1.40 5.05
C PHE A 77 -4.84 -0.91 6.48
N SER A 78 -3.93 0.02 6.74
CA SER A 78 -3.57 0.52 8.06
C SER A 78 -4.57 1.56 8.57
N VAL A 79 -4.79 1.55 9.88
CA VAL A 79 -5.54 2.61 10.58
C VAL A 79 -4.68 3.22 11.69
N LYS A 80 -5.06 4.41 12.13
CA LYS A 80 -4.41 5.08 13.26
C LYS A 80 -4.57 4.27 14.53
N LYS A 81 -3.63 4.44 15.47
CA LYS A 81 -3.74 3.84 16.81
C LYS A 81 -5.04 4.28 17.47
N GLY A 82 -5.68 3.37 18.21
CA GLY A 82 -6.94 3.63 18.89
C GLY A 82 -8.19 3.51 18.01
N VAL A 83 -8.03 3.23 16.72
CA VAL A 83 -9.14 3.00 15.79
C VAL A 83 -9.40 1.51 15.68
N GLU A 84 -10.68 1.13 15.62
CA GLU A 84 -11.08 -0.27 15.43
C GLU A 84 -10.45 -0.85 14.15
N THR A 85 -9.90 -2.06 14.26
CA THR A 85 -9.28 -2.74 13.12
C THR A 85 -10.34 -3.10 12.08
N PRO A 86 -10.21 -2.61 10.82
CA PRO A 86 -11.18 -2.88 9.78
C PRO A 86 -11.24 -4.37 9.39
N PRO A 87 -12.38 -4.83 8.85
CA PRO A 87 -12.60 -6.26 8.56
C PRO A 87 -11.55 -6.90 7.66
N SER A 88 -11.09 -6.21 6.61
CA SER A 88 -10.03 -6.75 5.74
C SER A 88 -8.72 -6.95 6.50
N LEU A 89 -8.37 -6.02 7.38
CA LEU A 89 -7.15 -6.13 8.19
C LEU A 89 -7.28 -7.22 9.27
N VAL A 90 -8.46 -7.41 9.83
CA VAL A 90 -8.74 -8.56 10.71
C VAL A 90 -8.43 -9.87 9.99
N ASN A 91 -8.82 -10.01 8.72
CA ASN A 91 -8.55 -11.19 7.93
C ASN A 91 -7.07 -11.33 7.56
N ILE A 92 -6.39 -10.22 7.29
CA ILE A 92 -4.92 -10.22 7.12
C ILE A 92 -4.24 -10.77 8.38
N TYR A 93 -4.66 -10.34 9.55
CA TYR A 93 -4.11 -10.81 10.82
C TYR A 93 -4.40 -12.29 11.08
N LYS A 94 -5.59 -12.78 10.68
CA LYS A 94 -5.92 -14.22 10.79
C LYS A 94 -5.01 -15.08 9.90
N GLU A 95 -4.78 -14.65 8.67
CA GLU A 95 -3.85 -15.36 7.78
C GLU A 95 -2.42 -15.31 8.34
N LEU A 96 -2.01 -14.18 8.89
CA LEU A 96 -0.70 -14.01 9.50
C LEU A 96 -0.52 -14.93 10.72
N GLU A 97 -1.56 -15.10 11.53
CA GLU A 97 -1.57 -16.06 12.64
C GLU A 97 -1.37 -17.48 12.13
N ASP A 98 -2.15 -17.89 11.13
CA ASP A 98 -2.07 -19.24 10.56
C ASP A 98 -0.75 -19.50 9.84
N ASP A 99 -0.23 -18.52 9.12
CA ASP A 99 0.98 -18.65 8.30
C ASP A 99 2.28 -18.55 9.12
N MET A 100 2.35 -17.61 10.04
CA MET A 100 3.60 -17.23 10.73
C MET A 100 3.56 -17.49 12.24
N GLY A 101 2.42 -17.87 12.80
CA GLY A 101 2.27 -18.04 14.24
C GLY A 101 2.25 -16.72 15.03
N CYS A 102 2.01 -15.60 14.36
CA CYS A 102 1.86 -14.32 15.04
C CYS A 102 0.59 -14.28 15.89
N TYR A 103 0.62 -13.60 17.05
CA TYR A 103 -0.63 -13.31 17.74
C TYR A 103 -1.38 -12.18 17.04
N ILE A 104 -2.71 -12.16 17.19
CA ILE A 104 -3.55 -11.08 16.63
C ILE A 104 -3.39 -9.85 17.52
N PRO A 105 -2.87 -8.72 16.98
CA PRO A 105 -2.63 -7.53 17.77
C PRO A 105 -3.94 -6.79 18.12
N ASN A 106 -3.86 -5.92 19.13
CA ASN A 106 -4.99 -5.12 19.58
C ASN A 106 -5.14 -3.80 18.83
N ASN A 107 -4.41 -3.60 17.74
CA ASN A 107 -4.47 -2.39 16.93
C ASN A 107 -4.22 -2.69 15.45
N GLY A 108 -4.59 -1.76 14.59
CA GLY A 108 -4.43 -1.88 13.14
C GLY A 108 -3.39 -0.94 12.54
N ASN A 109 -2.42 -0.48 13.32
CA ASN A 109 -1.37 0.41 12.80
C ASN A 109 -0.22 -0.40 12.21
N LEU A 110 0.02 -0.26 10.91
CA LEU A 110 1.03 -1.03 10.16
C LEU A 110 2.33 -0.26 9.91
N GLU A 111 2.59 0.82 10.61
CA GLU A 111 3.83 1.60 10.44
C GLU A 111 5.09 0.75 10.64
N LYS A 112 5.06 -0.23 11.53
CA LYS A 112 6.19 -1.15 11.73
C LYS A 112 6.56 -1.89 10.44
N TRP A 113 5.57 -2.33 9.67
CA TRP A 113 5.82 -2.96 8.37
C TRP A 113 6.47 -1.98 7.41
N ALA A 114 5.88 -0.77 7.30
CA ALA A 114 6.38 0.26 6.40
C ALA A 114 7.85 0.61 6.68
N LYS A 115 8.21 0.74 7.95
CA LYS A 115 9.58 1.06 8.39
C LYS A 115 10.59 -0.05 8.11
N GLN A 116 10.15 -1.26 7.85
CA GLN A 116 11.00 -2.40 7.48
C GLN A 116 11.15 -2.58 5.97
N GLY A 117 10.49 -1.78 5.15
CA GLY A 117 10.56 -1.89 3.70
C GLY A 117 9.31 -2.45 3.04
N VAL A 118 8.18 -2.50 3.74
CA VAL A 118 6.88 -2.86 3.15
C VAL A 118 6.20 -1.59 2.67
N LEU A 119 6.19 -1.37 1.36
CA LEU A 119 5.48 -0.24 0.76
C LEU A 119 3.98 -0.54 0.74
N LEU A 120 3.22 0.18 1.55
CA LEU A 120 1.77 0.03 1.67
C LEU A 120 1.08 1.11 0.85
N LEU A 121 0.93 0.85 -0.46
CA LEU A 121 0.52 1.85 -1.44
C LEU A 121 -0.92 1.63 -1.91
N ASN A 122 -1.82 2.60 -1.66
CA ASN A 122 -3.09 2.66 -2.36
C ASN A 122 -2.88 3.17 -3.79
N THR A 123 -3.54 2.57 -4.78
CA THR A 123 -3.44 3.03 -6.17
C THR A 123 -4.19 4.34 -6.38
N VAL A 124 -5.20 4.62 -5.57
CA VAL A 124 -5.88 5.92 -5.48
C VAL A 124 -5.60 6.48 -4.08
N LEU A 125 -4.92 7.63 -4.01
CA LEU A 125 -4.32 8.12 -2.75
C LEU A 125 -5.28 8.92 -1.87
N THR A 126 -6.41 9.36 -2.41
CA THR A 126 -7.38 10.17 -1.69
C THR A 126 -8.81 9.69 -1.92
N VAL A 127 -9.70 10.08 -1.03
CA VAL A 127 -11.12 9.72 -1.11
C VAL A 127 -11.95 10.80 -0.41
N ARG A 128 -13.15 11.09 -0.93
CA ARG A 128 -14.12 11.92 -0.20
C ARG A 128 -14.70 11.16 0.98
N ALA A 129 -14.92 11.86 2.08
CA ALA A 129 -15.55 11.28 3.26
C ALA A 129 -16.87 10.57 2.90
N HIS A 130 -17.00 9.33 3.35
CA HIS A 130 -18.19 8.47 3.17
C HIS A 130 -18.55 8.13 1.72
N GLN A 131 -17.63 8.34 0.77
CA GLN A 131 -17.86 8.12 -0.66
C GLN A 131 -16.73 7.26 -1.26
N ALA A 132 -16.81 5.96 -1.06
CA ALA A 132 -15.85 5.02 -1.64
C ALA A 132 -15.70 5.23 -3.15
N ASN A 133 -14.47 5.09 -3.67
CA ASN A 133 -14.14 5.24 -5.09
C ASN A 133 -14.39 6.66 -5.67
N SER A 134 -14.63 7.65 -4.85
CA SER A 134 -14.99 9.01 -5.30
C SER A 134 -13.88 9.72 -6.08
N HIS A 135 -12.63 9.39 -5.87
CA HIS A 135 -11.48 9.95 -6.59
C HIS A 135 -10.89 9.02 -7.65
N ARG A 136 -11.59 7.92 -7.93
CA ARG A 136 -11.19 7.03 -9.02
C ARG A 136 -11.27 7.77 -10.36
N GLY A 137 -10.23 7.64 -11.18
CA GLY A 137 -10.21 8.21 -12.53
C GLY A 137 -9.86 9.71 -12.63
N ILE A 138 -9.46 10.35 -11.55
CA ILE A 138 -9.03 11.77 -11.61
C ILE A 138 -7.54 11.96 -11.95
N GLY A 139 -6.78 10.85 -12.06
CA GLY A 139 -5.36 10.87 -12.43
C GLY A 139 -4.41 10.29 -11.38
N LEU A 140 -4.90 9.95 -10.19
CA LEU A 140 -4.06 9.36 -9.13
C LEU A 140 -3.48 8.01 -9.55
N GLU A 141 -4.24 7.20 -10.28
CA GLU A 141 -3.78 5.91 -10.76
C GLU A 141 -2.58 6.06 -11.72
N GLN A 142 -2.57 7.07 -12.57
CA GLN A 142 -1.44 7.34 -13.45
C GLN A 142 -0.17 7.65 -12.65
N PHE A 143 -0.30 8.40 -11.57
CA PHE A 143 0.82 8.73 -10.69
C PHE A 143 1.34 7.50 -9.95
N THR A 144 0.47 6.69 -9.36
CA THR A 144 0.87 5.46 -8.65
C THR A 144 1.38 4.40 -9.62
N ASP A 145 0.86 4.33 -10.85
CA ASP A 145 1.42 3.47 -11.90
C ASP A 145 2.88 3.84 -12.22
N ALA A 146 3.21 5.12 -12.22
CA ALA A 146 4.60 5.54 -12.39
C ALA A 146 5.50 5.02 -11.25
N ALA A 147 5.03 5.05 -10.01
CA ALA A 147 5.76 4.47 -8.88
C ALA A 147 5.94 2.95 -9.04
N ILE A 148 4.92 2.24 -9.50
CA ILE A 148 5.01 0.79 -9.75
C ILE A 148 6.04 0.48 -10.84
N ARG A 149 6.07 1.26 -11.93
CA ARG A 149 7.09 1.09 -12.99
C ARG A 149 8.50 1.33 -12.48
N ILE A 150 8.70 2.34 -11.65
CA ILE A 150 9.99 2.62 -11.01
C ILE A 150 10.44 1.42 -10.17
N LEU A 151 9.53 0.84 -9.39
CA LEU A 151 9.83 -0.37 -8.61
C LEU A 151 10.19 -1.57 -9.48
N ASP A 152 9.49 -1.76 -10.61
CA ASP A 152 9.79 -2.83 -11.54
C ASP A 152 11.21 -2.71 -12.16
N GLU A 153 11.66 -1.47 -12.36
CA GLU A 153 12.99 -1.19 -12.93
C GLU A 153 14.14 -1.36 -11.93
N GLU A 154 13.86 -1.53 -10.65
CA GLU A 154 14.89 -1.74 -9.64
C GLU A 154 15.66 -3.04 -9.90
N ASP A 155 16.99 -2.94 -9.94
CA ASP A 155 17.88 -4.08 -10.20
C ASP A 155 18.16 -4.89 -8.94
N ARG A 156 17.12 -5.30 -8.27
CA ARG A 156 17.16 -6.09 -7.03
C ARG A 156 15.82 -6.79 -6.79
N PRO A 157 15.80 -7.87 -5.99
CA PRO A 157 14.56 -8.61 -5.74
C PRO A 157 13.56 -7.79 -4.91
N ILE A 158 12.33 -7.73 -5.38
CA ILE A 158 11.18 -7.14 -4.65
C ILE A 158 10.03 -8.13 -4.74
N VAL A 159 9.26 -8.25 -3.66
CA VAL A 159 8.04 -9.07 -3.62
C VAL A 159 6.83 -8.18 -3.79
N PHE A 160 5.94 -8.53 -4.74
CA PHE A 160 4.66 -7.85 -4.93
C PHE A 160 3.54 -8.76 -4.46
N LEU A 161 2.77 -8.29 -3.48
CA LEU A 161 1.57 -8.98 -2.99
C LEU A 161 0.34 -8.30 -3.58
N LEU A 162 -0.33 -8.99 -4.49
CA LEU A 162 -1.44 -8.46 -5.27
C LEU A 162 -2.74 -9.18 -4.86
N TRP A 163 -3.52 -8.52 -4.03
CA TRP A 163 -4.75 -9.06 -3.45
C TRP A 163 -5.99 -8.47 -4.12
N GLY A 164 -6.74 -9.32 -4.77
CA GLY A 164 -7.93 -8.96 -5.52
C GLY A 164 -7.62 -8.51 -6.95
N ARG A 165 -8.65 -8.51 -7.77
CA ARG A 165 -8.53 -8.26 -9.21
C ARG A 165 -7.91 -6.90 -9.56
N PRO A 166 -8.31 -5.77 -8.95
CA PRO A 166 -7.70 -4.47 -9.28
C PRO A 166 -6.19 -4.44 -9.05
N ALA A 167 -5.70 -5.04 -7.97
CA ALA A 167 -4.25 -5.15 -7.72
C ALA A 167 -3.59 -6.10 -8.72
N GLN A 168 -4.19 -7.25 -9.00
CA GLN A 168 -3.68 -8.25 -9.94
C GLN A 168 -3.54 -7.71 -11.36
N MET A 169 -4.40 -6.76 -11.77
CA MET A 169 -4.28 -6.10 -13.07
C MET A 169 -2.96 -5.34 -13.23
N LYS A 170 -2.31 -4.95 -12.13
CA LYS A 170 -1.00 -4.29 -12.17
C LYS A 170 0.14 -5.27 -12.50
N ALA A 171 -0.08 -6.58 -12.41
CA ALA A 171 0.92 -7.58 -12.77
C ALA A 171 1.40 -7.42 -14.21
N SER A 172 0.55 -6.94 -15.13
CA SER A 172 0.93 -6.68 -16.52
C SER A 172 2.01 -5.61 -16.69
N MET A 173 2.25 -4.79 -15.66
CA MET A 173 3.29 -3.77 -15.64
C MET A 173 4.63 -4.28 -15.10
N LEU A 174 4.66 -5.50 -14.53
CA LEU A 174 5.81 -6.07 -13.85
C LEU A 174 6.48 -7.07 -14.77
N HIS A 175 7.66 -6.71 -15.30
CA HIS A 175 8.39 -7.49 -16.29
C HIS A 175 9.75 -7.98 -15.79
N ASN A 176 10.26 -7.44 -14.68
CA ASN A 176 11.58 -7.77 -14.17
C ASN A 176 11.59 -9.17 -13.54
N PRO A 177 12.37 -10.13 -14.08
CA PRO A 177 12.37 -11.51 -13.57
C PRO A 177 12.99 -11.66 -12.18
N LYS A 178 13.65 -10.63 -11.65
CA LYS A 178 14.20 -10.63 -10.28
C LYS A 178 13.12 -10.56 -9.23
N HIS A 179 11.93 -10.07 -9.58
CA HIS A 179 10.83 -9.87 -8.62
C HIS A 179 9.99 -11.15 -8.48
N LEU A 180 9.39 -11.29 -7.31
CA LEU A 180 8.37 -12.31 -7.03
C LEU A 180 7.00 -11.65 -7.01
N ILE A 181 6.07 -12.18 -7.79
CA ILE A 181 4.69 -11.70 -7.82
C ILE A 181 3.80 -12.80 -7.23
N LEU A 182 3.10 -12.48 -6.14
CA LEU A 182 2.16 -13.38 -5.49
C LEU A 182 0.76 -12.81 -5.57
N GLU A 183 -0.18 -13.62 -6.03
CA GLU A 183 -1.57 -13.22 -6.22
C GLU A 183 -2.49 -14.03 -5.32
N ALA A 184 -3.52 -13.39 -4.77
CA ALA A 184 -4.57 -14.02 -3.98
C ALA A 184 -5.86 -13.19 -4.09
N PRO A 185 -7.03 -13.80 -3.77
CA PRO A 185 -8.25 -13.01 -3.59
C PRO A 185 -8.07 -11.93 -2.54
N HIS A 186 -8.90 -10.89 -2.59
CA HIS A 186 -8.84 -9.80 -1.62
C HIS A 186 -9.18 -10.29 -0.20
N PRO A 187 -8.53 -9.75 0.85
CA PRO A 187 -8.79 -10.14 2.24
C PRO A 187 -10.15 -9.70 2.79
N SER A 188 -10.96 -8.96 2.03
CA SER A 188 -12.33 -8.61 2.42
C SER A 188 -13.12 -9.85 2.85
N PRO A 189 -14.03 -9.73 3.85
CA PRO A 189 -14.94 -10.81 4.22
C PRO A 189 -15.73 -11.39 3.03
N LEU A 190 -15.94 -10.61 1.97
CA LEU A 190 -16.63 -11.05 0.76
C LEU A 190 -15.84 -12.05 -0.09
N SER A 191 -14.52 -12.13 0.06
CA SER A 191 -13.65 -12.91 -0.83
C SER A 191 -12.54 -13.69 -0.13
N ALA A 192 -12.24 -13.42 1.13
CA ALA A 192 -11.11 -14.03 1.84
C ALA A 192 -11.16 -15.56 1.85
N TYR A 193 -12.35 -16.15 1.96
CA TYR A 193 -12.54 -17.62 1.97
C TYR A 193 -12.38 -18.26 0.59
N ARG A 194 -12.20 -17.46 -0.46
CA ARG A 194 -11.99 -17.95 -1.84
C ARG A 194 -10.53 -18.19 -2.17
N GLY A 195 -9.62 -18.06 -1.20
CA GLY A 195 -8.21 -18.34 -1.40
C GLY A 195 -7.23 -17.31 -0.82
N PHE A 196 -7.70 -16.25 -0.14
CA PHE A 196 -6.79 -15.41 0.65
C PHE A 196 -6.32 -16.19 1.88
N PHE A 197 -7.24 -16.79 2.63
CA PHE A 197 -6.87 -17.69 3.71
C PHE A 197 -6.16 -18.92 3.14
N GLY A 198 -4.97 -19.19 3.65
CA GLY A 198 -4.09 -20.26 3.17
C GLY A 198 -3.14 -19.84 2.04
N CYS A 199 -3.14 -18.58 1.61
CA CYS A 199 -2.23 -18.11 0.56
C CYS A 199 -0.75 -18.10 1.02
N LYS A 200 -0.49 -17.99 2.31
CA LYS A 200 0.85 -18.00 2.92
C LYS A 200 1.81 -16.96 2.33
N HIS A 201 1.29 -15.83 1.94
CA HIS A 201 2.09 -14.79 1.29
C HIS A 201 3.19 -14.24 2.20
N PHE A 202 2.97 -14.21 3.52
CA PHE A 202 3.94 -13.65 4.47
C PHE A 202 5.18 -14.54 4.60
N SER A 203 5.01 -15.84 4.78
CA SER A 203 6.13 -16.79 4.81
C SER A 203 6.80 -16.90 3.45
N LYS A 204 6.03 -16.95 2.36
CA LYS A 204 6.59 -17.00 1.00
C LYS A 204 7.43 -15.77 0.69
N ALA A 205 6.98 -14.57 1.08
CA ALA A 205 7.76 -13.35 0.92
C ALA A 205 9.09 -13.43 1.69
N ASN A 206 9.05 -13.88 2.95
CA ASN A 206 10.24 -14.01 3.78
C ASN A 206 11.21 -15.07 3.25
N GLU A 207 10.72 -16.21 2.77
CA GLU A 207 11.55 -17.22 2.14
C GLU A 207 12.28 -16.68 0.91
N PHE A 208 11.58 -15.93 0.07
CA PHE A 208 12.17 -15.29 -1.11
C PHE A 208 13.22 -14.25 -0.72
N LEU A 209 12.94 -13.41 0.27
CA LEU A 209 13.89 -12.40 0.75
C LEU A 209 15.16 -13.06 1.27
N LYS A 210 15.04 -14.08 2.12
CA LYS A 210 16.18 -14.83 2.66
C LYS A 210 17.00 -15.48 1.54
N ALA A 211 16.34 -16.10 0.56
CA ALA A 211 17.00 -16.75 -0.57
C ALA A 211 17.82 -15.76 -1.40
N ASN A 212 17.47 -14.48 -1.38
CA ASN A 212 18.17 -13.41 -2.08
C ASN A 212 19.08 -12.57 -1.17
N GLY A 213 19.39 -13.05 0.04
CA GLY A 213 20.31 -12.38 0.95
C GLY A 213 19.74 -11.13 1.64
N GLU A 214 18.42 -10.98 1.62
CA GLU A 214 17.73 -9.86 2.26
C GLU A 214 17.19 -10.24 3.64
N GLU A 215 17.18 -9.28 4.54
CA GLU A 215 16.56 -9.43 5.86
C GLU A 215 15.06 -9.69 5.71
N PRO A 216 14.50 -10.74 6.31
CA PRO A 216 13.06 -10.99 6.27
C PRO A 216 12.28 -9.92 7.04
N ILE A 217 10.98 -9.82 6.77
CA ILE A 217 10.10 -8.90 7.48
C ILE A 217 9.66 -9.54 8.80
N ASP A 218 9.76 -8.81 9.88
CA ASP A 218 9.06 -9.12 11.13
C ASP A 218 7.62 -8.64 11.02
N TRP A 219 6.71 -9.57 10.72
CA TRP A 219 5.32 -9.27 10.47
C TRP A 219 4.49 -9.04 11.74
N GLN A 220 5.02 -9.34 12.92
CA GLN A 220 4.29 -9.14 14.15
C GLN A 220 4.07 -7.67 14.43
N ILE A 221 2.82 -7.25 14.58
CA ILE A 221 2.46 -5.93 15.13
C ILE A 221 2.26 -6.12 16.62
N GLU A 222 2.94 -5.35 17.43
CA GLU A 222 2.83 -5.42 18.89
C GLU A 222 1.53 -4.78 19.39
N ASN A 223 1.08 -5.25 20.55
CA ASN A 223 0.00 -4.59 21.28
C ASN A 223 0.44 -3.20 21.77
N ILE A 224 -0.51 -2.32 21.93
CA ILE A 224 -0.32 -0.96 22.48
C ILE A 224 -1.15 -0.78 23.74
#